data_2dc9580cacd5fc38ac97a0af0e04b442
#
_entry.id   2dc9580cacd5fc38ac97a0af0e04b442
#
_cell.length_a   1.000
_cell.length_b   1.000
_cell.length_c   1.000
_cell.angle_alpha   90.00
_cell.angle_beta   90.00
_cell.angle_gamma   90.00
#
_symmetry.space_group_name_H-M   'P 1'
#
loop_
_entity.id
_entity.type
_entity.pdbx_description
1 polymer ?
#
loop_
_entity_poly.entity_id
_entity_poly.type
_entity_poly.pdbx_seq_one_letter_code
_entity_poly.pdbx_strand_id
1 'polypeptide(L)'
;LTRDLTEKNLVEEAEVFADISNVNLYDGRNVIQPEDLELLPQEMHYKDSEGKPAKVMADVRMRWRKNGSVIAMIQIENQSEINNIMPIRDLGYIFNNYNEQIKEHQRENERNGRHFYARELEADECLQPVITFVIYYGKEEWTRPLSILDMLDLEEEGKKKLQPFLLNHKIHLI
;
A
#
# COMPACT_ATOMS: atom_id res chain seq x y z
N LEU A 1 -6.96 -5.61 -26.21
CA LEU A 1 -6.57 -5.53 -24.80
C LEU A 1 -5.16 -4.97 -24.76
N THR A 2 -4.94 -3.85 -24.07
CA THR A 2 -3.59 -3.32 -23.85
C THR A 2 -2.83 -4.27 -22.92
N ARG A 3 -1.51 -4.34 -23.04
CA ARG A 3 -0.64 -5.18 -22.20
C ARG A 3 -0.90 -4.93 -20.72
N ASP A 4 -0.98 -3.67 -20.30
CA ASP A 4 -1.26 -3.25 -18.93
C ASP A 4 -2.57 -3.85 -18.37
N LEU A 5 -3.63 -3.92 -19.19
CA LEU A 5 -4.90 -4.49 -18.76
C LEU A 5 -4.82 -6.02 -18.58
N THR A 6 -4.02 -6.69 -19.40
CA THR A 6 -3.83 -8.15 -19.28
C THR A 6 -3.02 -8.49 -18.02
N GLU A 7 -1.97 -7.74 -17.73
CA GLU A 7 -1.11 -7.94 -16.55
C GLU A 7 -1.86 -7.62 -15.25
N LYS A 8 -2.68 -6.55 -15.25
CA LYS A 8 -3.55 -6.22 -14.14
C LYS A 8 -4.55 -7.34 -13.84
N ASN A 9 -5.25 -7.84 -14.87
CA ASN A 9 -6.21 -8.93 -14.71
C ASN A 9 -5.54 -10.20 -14.15
N LEU A 10 -4.29 -10.48 -14.57
CA LEU A 10 -3.54 -11.62 -14.05
C LEU A 10 -3.24 -11.49 -12.57
N VAL A 11 -2.84 -10.29 -12.12
CA VAL A 11 -2.52 -10.01 -10.70
C VAL A 11 -3.77 -9.95 -9.82
N GLU A 12 -4.96 -9.74 -10.39
CA GLU A 12 -6.23 -9.82 -9.66
C GLU A 12 -6.65 -11.27 -9.33
N GLU A 13 -6.05 -12.28 -9.99
CA GLU A 13 -6.29 -13.68 -9.63
C GLU A 13 -5.66 -14.00 -8.28
N ALA A 14 -6.46 -14.51 -7.33
CA ALA A 14 -6.03 -14.72 -5.95
C ALA A 14 -4.84 -15.68 -5.84
N GLU A 15 -4.74 -16.68 -6.72
CA GLU A 15 -3.61 -17.62 -6.80
C GLU A 15 -2.32 -16.88 -7.15
N VAL A 16 -2.34 -16.04 -8.19
CA VAL A 16 -1.18 -15.26 -8.65
C VAL A 16 -0.75 -14.25 -7.59
N PHE A 17 -1.73 -13.56 -6.99
CA PHE A 17 -1.47 -12.60 -5.92
C PHE A 17 -0.85 -13.27 -4.69
N ALA A 18 -1.37 -14.43 -4.30
CA ALA A 18 -0.82 -15.22 -3.19
C ALA A 18 0.62 -15.65 -3.47
N ASP A 19 0.92 -16.14 -4.68
CA ASP A 19 2.26 -16.56 -5.08
C ASP A 19 3.26 -15.39 -5.03
N ILE A 20 2.92 -14.25 -5.62
CA ILE A 20 3.75 -13.03 -5.55
C ILE A 20 4.02 -12.65 -4.09
N SER A 21 2.98 -12.63 -3.26
CA SER A 21 3.10 -12.27 -1.85
C SER A 21 3.94 -13.28 -1.07
N ASN A 22 3.75 -14.57 -1.30
CA ASN A 22 4.51 -15.63 -0.64
C ASN A 22 6.00 -15.61 -1.01
N VAL A 23 6.32 -15.35 -2.28
CA VAL A 23 7.72 -15.22 -2.71
C VAL A 23 8.41 -14.07 -1.99
N ASN A 24 7.76 -12.92 -1.89
CA ASN A 24 8.38 -11.70 -1.38
C ASN A 24 8.35 -11.57 0.15
N LEU A 25 7.34 -12.12 0.82
CA LEU A 25 7.20 -12.03 2.29
C LEU A 25 7.70 -13.27 3.02
N TYR A 26 7.69 -14.43 2.38
CA TYR A 26 7.90 -15.73 3.04
C TYR A 26 8.90 -16.64 2.32
N ASP A 27 9.75 -16.08 1.45
CA ASP A 27 10.77 -16.83 0.68
C ASP A 27 10.15 -18.00 -0.11
N GLY A 28 8.97 -17.81 -0.69
CA GLY A 28 8.22 -18.79 -1.46
C GLY A 28 7.50 -19.86 -0.62
N ARG A 29 7.50 -19.74 0.70
CA ARG A 29 6.68 -20.62 1.56
C ARG A 29 5.21 -20.28 1.40
N ASN A 30 4.37 -21.29 1.21
CA ASN A 30 2.93 -21.14 0.98
C ASN A 30 2.17 -20.81 2.29
N VAL A 31 2.30 -19.56 2.77
CA VAL A 31 1.70 -19.04 4.02
C VAL A 31 0.37 -18.35 3.75
N ILE A 32 0.32 -17.57 2.67
CA ILE A 32 -0.89 -16.89 2.19
C ILE A 32 -1.58 -17.83 1.21
N GLN A 33 -2.82 -18.20 1.50
CA GLN A 33 -3.65 -19.03 0.64
C GLN A 33 -4.56 -18.14 -0.20
N PRO A 34 -4.91 -18.52 -1.45
CA PRO A 34 -5.84 -17.74 -2.28
C PRO A 34 -7.19 -17.48 -1.59
N GLU A 35 -7.71 -18.45 -0.85
CA GLU A 35 -8.97 -18.37 -0.11
C GLU A 35 -8.91 -17.41 1.09
N ASP A 36 -7.71 -17.04 1.56
CA ASP A 36 -7.50 -16.06 2.62
C ASP A 36 -7.52 -14.61 2.09
N LEU A 37 -7.59 -14.42 0.77
CA LEU A 37 -7.53 -13.13 0.10
C LEU A 37 -8.92 -12.62 -0.30
N GLU A 38 -9.19 -11.38 0.04
CA GLU A 38 -10.41 -10.65 -0.31
C GLU A 38 -10.05 -9.45 -1.19
N LEU A 39 -10.51 -9.44 -2.45
CA LEU A 39 -10.28 -8.33 -3.36
C LEU A 39 -10.99 -7.06 -2.86
N LEU A 40 -10.26 -5.96 -2.78
CA LEU A 40 -10.77 -4.67 -2.35
C LEU A 40 -10.99 -3.72 -3.55
N PRO A 41 -11.88 -2.71 -3.41
CA PRO A 41 -12.00 -1.67 -4.42
C PRO A 41 -10.66 -0.99 -4.70
N GLN A 42 -10.36 -0.74 -5.96
CA GLN A 42 -9.13 -0.07 -6.39
C GLN A 42 -9.12 1.41 -6.06
N GLU A 43 -10.30 2.04 -6.03
CA GLU A 43 -10.45 3.47 -5.73
C GLU A 43 -10.42 3.71 -4.22
N MET A 44 -9.51 4.58 -3.81
CA MET A 44 -9.46 5.11 -2.45
C MET A 44 -9.86 6.59 -2.47
N HIS A 45 -10.86 6.96 -1.69
CA HIS A 45 -11.39 8.31 -1.66
C HIS A 45 -10.82 9.10 -0.47
N TYR A 46 -10.32 10.29 -0.74
CA TYR A 46 -9.83 11.22 0.28
C TYR A 46 -10.28 12.65 -0.03
N LYS A 47 -10.01 13.57 0.89
CA LYS A 47 -10.15 14.99 0.62
C LYS A 47 -8.76 15.58 0.40
N ASP A 48 -8.62 16.37 -0.66
CA ASP A 48 -7.38 17.09 -0.94
C ASP A 48 -7.13 18.24 0.06
N SER A 49 -6.05 18.98 -0.13
CA SER A 49 -5.68 20.12 0.72
C SER A 49 -6.70 21.25 0.73
N GLU A 50 -7.59 21.30 -0.26
CA GLU A 50 -8.71 22.26 -0.34
C GLU A 50 -10.01 21.68 0.22
N GLY A 51 -9.98 20.45 0.72
CA GLY A 51 -11.17 19.75 1.25
C GLY A 51 -12.09 19.19 0.17
N LYS A 52 -11.68 19.21 -1.11
CA LYS A 52 -12.44 18.67 -2.22
C LYS A 52 -12.30 17.14 -2.29
N PRO A 53 -13.36 16.41 -2.71
CA PRO A 53 -13.26 15.00 -2.95
C PRO A 53 -12.18 14.70 -4.00
N ALA A 54 -11.26 13.84 -3.65
CA ALA A 54 -10.23 13.34 -4.54
C ALA A 54 -10.14 11.82 -4.42
N LYS A 55 -9.54 11.17 -5.40
CA LYS A 55 -9.33 9.74 -5.39
C LYS A 55 -7.92 9.39 -5.84
N VAL A 56 -7.40 8.32 -5.31
CA VAL A 56 -6.23 7.62 -5.80
C VAL A 56 -6.65 6.20 -6.19
N MET A 57 -6.08 5.70 -7.25
CA MET A 57 -6.35 4.34 -7.73
C MET A 57 -5.11 3.50 -7.57
N ALA A 58 -5.25 2.40 -6.85
CA ALA A 58 -4.29 1.32 -6.84
C ALA A 58 -4.62 0.31 -7.95
N ASP A 59 -3.63 -0.41 -8.46
CA ASP A 59 -3.91 -1.40 -9.49
C ASP A 59 -4.63 -2.61 -8.92
N VAL A 60 -4.08 -3.26 -7.90
CA VAL A 60 -4.72 -4.38 -7.21
C VAL A 60 -4.54 -4.26 -5.71
N ARG A 61 -5.59 -4.44 -4.95
CA ARG A 61 -5.59 -4.41 -3.48
C ARG A 61 -6.31 -5.62 -2.94
N MET A 62 -5.67 -6.34 -2.01
CA MET A 62 -6.31 -7.47 -1.31
C MET A 62 -6.16 -7.34 0.20
N ARG A 63 -7.21 -7.73 0.90
CA ARG A 63 -7.20 -7.91 2.34
C ARG A 63 -6.86 -9.36 2.63
N TRP A 64 -5.74 -9.58 3.31
CA TRP A 64 -5.36 -10.91 3.77
C TRP A 64 -5.97 -11.19 5.13
N ARG A 65 -6.76 -12.26 5.21
CA ARG A 65 -7.39 -12.75 6.43
C ARG A 65 -6.81 -14.11 6.82
N LYS A 66 -6.77 -14.39 8.10
CA LYS A 66 -6.42 -15.72 8.63
C LYS A 66 -7.22 -15.98 9.89
N ASN A 67 -7.89 -17.12 9.96
CA ASN A 67 -8.72 -17.50 11.10
C ASN A 67 -9.76 -16.43 11.50
N GLY A 68 -10.35 -15.77 10.52
CA GLY A 68 -11.35 -14.71 10.71
C GLY A 68 -10.78 -13.32 11.02
N SER A 69 -9.49 -13.19 11.29
CA SER A 69 -8.83 -11.91 11.57
C SER A 69 -8.13 -11.34 10.35
N VAL A 70 -8.17 -10.01 10.19
CA VAL A 70 -7.37 -9.31 9.17
C VAL A 70 -5.92 -9.28 9.62
N ILE A 71 -5.02 -9.74 8.76
CA ILE A 71 -3.58 -9.77 9.02
C ILE A 71 -2.89 -8.56 8.39
N ALA A 72 -3.22 -8.26 7.14
CA ALA A 72 -2.65 -7.13 6.41
C ALA A 72 -3.54 -6.71 5.24
N MET A 73 -3.33 -5.48 4.77
CA MET A 73 -3.72 -5.01 3.45
C MET A 73 -2.50 -5.14 2.54
N ILE A 74 -2.62 -5.86 1.44
CA ILE A 74 -1.54 -6.03 0.46
C ILE A 74 -1.96 -5.37 -0.83
N GLN A 75 -1.07 -4.59 -1.42
CA GLN A 75 -1.30 -3.86 -2.65
C GLN A 75 -0.19 -4.12 -3.64
N ILE A 76 -0.54 -4.24 -4.92
CA ILE A 76 0.39 -4.40 -6.03
C ILE A 76 0.15 -3.27 -7.02
N GLU A 77 1.22 -2.57 -7.39
CA GLU A 77 1.27 -1.56 -8.43
C GLU A 77 2.04 -2.09 -9.63
N ASN A 78 1.42 -2.07 -10.80
CA ASN A 78 2.04 -2.48 -12.05
C ASN A 78 2.64 -1.26 -12.77
N GLN A 79 3.94 -1.32 -13.11
CA GLN A 79 4.64 -0.23 -13.78
C GLN A 79 5.29 -0.73 -15.07
N SER A 80 4.84 -0.21 -16.21
CA SER A 80 5.45 -0.46 -17.53
C SER A 80 6.55 0.55 -17.87
N GLU A 81 6.55 1.69 -17.19
CA GLU A 81 7.50 2.78 -17.39
C GLU A 81 8.13 3.19 -16.06
N ILE A 82 9.35 3.71 -16.13
CA ILE A 82 10.07 4.22 -14.96
C ILE A 82 9.36 5.46 -14.42
N ASN A 83 9.05 5.45 -13.14
CA ASN A 83 8.42 6.56 -12.44
C ASN A 83 9.39 7.21 -11.44
N ASN A 84 9.70 8.49 -11.67
CA ASN A 84 10.70 9.23 -10.88
C ASN A 84 10.27 9.53 -9.44
N ILE A 85 8.97 9.48 -9.16
CA ILE A 85 8.39 9.81 -7.85
C ILE A 85 7.70 8.60 -7.21
N MET A 86 8.05 7.38 -7.64
CA MET A 86 7.39 6.18 -7.17
C MET A 86 7.38 6.04 -5.64
N PRO A 87 8.47 6.35 -4.89
CA PRO A 87 8.43 6.30 -3.43
C PRO A 87 7.39 7.23 -2.79
N ILE A 88 7.15 8.40 -3.39
CA ILE A 88 6.12 9.33 -2.90
C ILE A 88 4.70 8.82 -3.26
N ARG A 89 4.52 8.28 -4.47
CA ARG A 89 3.23 7.69 -4.87
C ARG A 89 2.85 6.53 -3.96
N ASP A 90 3.79 5.63 -3.72
CA ASP A 90 3.60 4.45 -2.88
C ASP A 90 3.27 4.84 -1.43
N LEU A 91 4.00 5.81 -0.87
CA LEU A 91 3.64 6.38 0.43
C LEU A 91 2.22 6.95 0.45
N GLY A 92 1.79 7.59 -0.64
CA GLY A 92 0.43 8.10 -0.80
C GLY A 92 -0.62 6.98 -0.76
N TYR A 93 -0.36 5.83 -1.36
CA TYR A 93 -1.23 4.66 -1.29
C TYR A 93 -1.32 4.11 0.14
N ILE A 94 -0.19 3.96 0.83
CA ILE A 94 -0.14 3.51 2.22
C ILE A 94 -0.92 4.46 3.12
N PHE A 95 -0.70 5.77 2.99
CA PHE A 95 -1.42 6.79 3.75
C PHE A 95 -2.94 6.70 3.54
N ASN A 96 -3.40 6.54 2.31
CA ASN A 96 -4.82 6.43 2.02
C ASN A 96 -5.43 5.14 2.57
N ASN A 97 -4.70 4.02 2.54
CA ASN A 97 -5.13 2.78 3.19
C ASN A 97 -5.34 2.97 4.69
N TYR A 98 -4.40 3.60 5.39
CA TYR A 98 -4.56 3.88 6.83
C TYR A 98 -5.73 4.83 7.10
N ASN A 99 -5.94 5.85 6.25
CA ASN A 99 -7.09 6.74 6.38
C ASN A 99 -8.43 6.01 6.19
N GLU A 100 -8.51 5.03 5.29
CA GLU A 100 -9.70 4.19 5.13
C GLU A 100 -9.97 3.36 6.39
N GLN A 101 -8.96 2.74 6.96
CA GLN A 101 -9.08 1.96 8.21
C GLN A 101 -9.56 2.85 9.37
N ILE A 102 -8.98 4.04 9.53
CA ILE A 102 -9.44 5.01 10.56
C ILE A 102 -10.91 5.37 10.37
N LYS A 103 -11.34 5.62 9.13
CA LYS A 103 -12.75 5.91 8.83
C LYS A 103 -13.67 4.71 9.09
N GLU A 104 -13.20 3.48 8.86
CA GLU A 104 -13.95 2.27 9.20
C GLU A 104 -14.16 2.17 10.71
N HIS A 105 -13.11 2.34 11.52
CA HIS A 105 -13.21 2.39 13.00
C HIS A 105 -14.15 3.50 13.48
N GLN A 106 -14.02 4.70 12.92
CA GLN A 106 -14.91 5.83 13.27
C GLN A 106 -16.39 5.50 13.02
N ARG A 107 -16.72 4.91 11.85
CA ARG A 107 -18.09 4.51 11.52
C ARG A 107 -18.60 3.41 12.44
N GLU A 108 -17.76 2.48 12.82
CA GLU A 108 -18.10 1.41 13.75
C GLU A 108 -18.34 1.96 15.15
N ASN A 109 -17.49 2.84 15.64
CA ASN A 109 -17.66 3.53 16.91
C ASN A 109 -18.95 4.36 16.97
N GLU A 110 -19.29 5.08 15.89
CA GLU A 110 -20.57 5.80 15.78
C GLU A 110 -21.76 4.85 15.85
N ARG A 111 -21.74 3.72 15.14
CA ARG A 111 -22.82 2.71 15.19
C ARG A 111 -22.99 2.11 16.58
N ASN A 112 -21.88 1.97 17.32
CA ASN A 112 -21.88 1.44 18.69
C ASN A 112 -22.20 2.50 19.75
N GLY A 113 -22.58 3.73 19.35
CA GLY A 113 -22.96 4.81 20.26
C GLY A 113 -21.79 5.52 20.97
N ARG A 114 -20.55 5.35 20.46
CA ARG A 114 -19.33 5.98 20.99
C ARG A 114 -19.10 7.37 20.37
N HIS A 115 -20.07 8.26 20.41
CA HIS A 115 -20.09 9.50 19.66
C HIS A 115 -19.01 10.54 19.99
N PHE A 116 -18.46 10.53 21.20
CA PHE A 116 -17.55 11.59 21.65
C PHE A 116 -16.11 11.42 21.16
N TYR A 117 -15.66 10.19 20.98
CA TYR A 117 -14.30 9.84 20.55
C TYR A 117 -14.22 9.29 19.11
N ALA A 118 -15.33 9.34 18.39
CA ALA A 118 -15.46 8.77 17.04
C ALA A 118 -14.49 9.36 15.97
N ARG A 119 -13.70 10.36 16.32
CA ARG A 119 -12.75 11.00 15.40
C ARG A 119 -11.34 10.43 15.48
N GLU A 120 -11.05 9.63 16.48
CA GLU A 120 -9.73 9.04 16.74
C GLU A 120 -9.88 7.55 16.98
N LEU A 121 -8.77 6.82 16.95
CA LEU A 121 -8.74 5.43 17.36
C LEU A 121 -8.88 5.36 18.89
N GLU A 122 -9.65 4.42 19.38
CA GLU A 122 -9.68 4.07 20.79
C GLU A 122 -8.35 3.43 21.20
N ALA A 123 -8.06 3.43 22.51
CA ALA A 123 -6.77 2.97 23.02
C ALA A 123 -6.46 1.48 22.74
N ASP A 124 -7.49 0.69 22.50
CA ASP A 124 -7.44 -0.74 22.19
C ASP A 124 -7.60 -1.04 20.68
N GLU A 125 -7.85 -0.02 19.87
CA GLU A 125 -7.93 -0.16 18.41
C GLU A 125 -6.56 -0.06 17.76
N CYS A 126 -6.28 -0.95 16.81
CA CYS A 126 -5.04 -0.97 16.07
C CYS A 126 -5.31 -0.98 14.55
N LEU A 127 -4.46 -0.29 13.81
CA LEU A 127 -4.46 -0.38 12.36
C LEU A 127 -3.76 -1.66 11.90
N GLN A 128 -4.25 -2.22 10.80
CA GLN A 128 -3.63 -3.37 10.16
C GLN A 128 -2.45 -2.94 9.29
N PRO A 129 -1.37 -3.73 9.22
CA PRO A 129 -0.24 -3.44 8.34
C PRO A 129 -0.69 -3.23 6.89
N VAL A 130 -0.06 -2.28 6.23
CA VAL A 130 -0.20 -2.06 4.78
C VAL A 130 1.13 -2.40 4.12
N ILE A 131 1.09 -3.33 3.17
CA ILE A 131 2.25 -3.83 2.43
C ILE A 131 2.03 -3.49 0.97
N THR A 132 3.03 -2.90 0.31
CA THR A 132 2.96 -2.55 -1.11
C THR A 132 4.11 -3.19 -1.87
N PHE A 133 3.82 -3.67 -3.07
CA PHE A 133 4.79 -4.15 -4.04
C PHE A 133 4.64 -3.36 -5.33
N VAL A 134 5.77 -3.02 -5.94
CA VAL A 134 5.82 -2.39 -7.26
C VAL A 134 6.40 -3.41 -8.24
N ILE A 135 5.58 -3.93 -9.14
CA ILE A 135 6.02 -4.84 -10.20
C ILE A 135 6.43 -4.00 -11.40
N TYR A 136 7.70 -4.08 -11.76
CA TYR A 136 8.23 -3.40 -12.94
C TYR A 136 8.54 -4.37 -14.07
N TYR A 137 7.82 -4.23 -15.16
CA TYR A 137 7.99 -5.06 -16.36
C TYR A 137 8.43 -4.24 -17.59
N GLY A 138 9.00 -3.05 -17.37
CA GLY A 138 9.58 -2.23 -18.41
C GLY A 138 10.80 -2.86 -19.05
N LYS A 139 11.19 -2.34 -20.23
CA LYS A 139 12.34 -2.86 -20.97
C LYS A 139 13.69 -2.33 -20.48
N GLU A 140 13.68 -1.17 -19.84
CA GLU A 140 14.87 -0.50 -19.34
C GLU A 140 15.11 -0.89 -17.89
N GLU A 141 16.36 -0.93 -17.44
CA GLU A 141 16.68 -1.14 -16.05
C GLU A 141 16.14 0.01 -15.19
N TRP A 142 15.58 -0.31 -14.01
CA TRP A 142 15.11 0.71 -13.08
C TRP A 142 16.28 1.47 -12.46
N THR A 143 16.49 2.71 -12.89
CA THR A 143 17.61 3.57 -12.47
C THR A 143 17.17 4.75 -11.57
N ARG A 144 15.93 4.75 -11.10
CA ARG A 144 15.36 5.85 -10.31
C ARG A 144 15.33 5.56 -8.82
N PRO A 145 15.15 6.60 -7.97
CA PRO A 145 15.12 6.42 -6.52
C PRO A 145 14.19 5.27 -6.08
N LEU A 146 14.67 4.46 -5.15
CA LEU A 146 13.90 3.40 -4.52
C LEU A 146 13.37 3.84 -3.15
N SER A 147 13.86 4.94 -2.61
CA SER A 147 13.42 5.47 -1.32
C SER A 147 13.27 6.99 -1.36
N ILE A 148 12.55 7.54 -0.38
CA ILE A 148 12.42 8.99 -0.22
C ILE A 148 13.79 9.62 0.06
N LEU A 149 14.63 8.95 0.84
CA LEU A 149 15.97 9.47 1.16
C LEU A 149 16.84 9.63 -0.10
N ASP A 150 16.67 8.75 -1.11
CA ASP A 150 17.39 8.86 -2.38
C ASP A 150 16.92 10.04 -3.23
N MET A 151 15.76 10.60 -2.93
CA MET A 151 15.17 11.75 -3.64
C MET A 151 15.57 13.10 -3.01
N LEU A 152 16.17 13.08 -1.81
CA LEU A 152 16.53 14.30 -1.11
C LEU A 152 17.90 14.81 -1.56
N ASP A 153 17.99 16.13 -1.77
CA ASP A 153 19.25 16.82 -2.07
C ASP A 153 20.04 17.03 -0.76
N LEU A 154 20.75 15.99 -0.35
CA LEU A 154 21.56 15.96 0.86
C LEU A 154 22.93 15.35 0.58
N GLU A 155 23.99 16.02 1.06
CA GLU A 155 25.32 15.41 1.09
C GLU A 155 25.35 14.22 2.06
N GLU A 156 26.30 13.29 1.88
CA GLU A 156 26.41 12.06 2.67
C GLU A 156 26.50 12.30 4.19
N GLU A 157 27.22 13.36 4.61
CA GLU A 157 27.28 13.72 6.03
C GLU A 157 25.95 14.23 6.56
N GLY A 158 25.23 15.03 5.76
CA GLY A 158 23.87 15.50 6.04
C GLY A 158 22.88 14.35 6.14
N LYS A 159 22.93 13.39 5.22
CA LYS A 159 22.08 12.17 5.26
C LYS A 159 22.28 11.44 6.58
N LYS A 160 23.52 11.14 6.98
CA LYS A 160 23.82 10.43 8.24
C LYS A 160 23.30 11.12 9.48
N LYS A 161 23.42 12.45 9.54
CA LYS A 161 22.96 13.25 10.70
C LYS A 161 21.45 13.38 10.77
N LEU A 162 20.79 13.53 9.63
CA LEU A 162 19.36 13.81 9.56
C LEU A 162 18.51 12.54 9.44
N GLN A 163 19.07 11.42 8.98
CA GLN A 163 18.36 10.14 8.79
C GLN A 163 17.45 9.73 9.97
N PRO A 164 17.85 9.88 11.26
CA PRO A 164 16.97 9.52 12.37
C PRO A 164 15.68 10.36 12.48
N PHE A 165 15.67 11.53 11.82
CA PHE A 165 14.55 12.48 11.86
C PHE A 165 13.74 12.51 10.55
N LEU A 166 14.22 11.80 9.51
CA LEU A 166 13.59 11.80 8.20
C LEU A 166 12.72 10.55 8.02
N LEU A 167 11.55 10.76 7.44
CA LEU A 167 10.75 9.65 6.91
C LEU A 167 11.47 9.07 5.70
N ASN A 168 11.87 7.81 5.78
CA ASN A 168 12.48 7.10 4.66
C ASN A 168 11.63 5.90 4.26
N HIS A 169 10.57 6.16 3.49
CA HIS A 169 9.80 5.09 2.85
C HIS A 169 10.59 4.54 1.65
N LYS A 170 10.69 3.22 1.59
CA LYS A 170 11.35 2.47 0.50
C LYS A 170 10.33 1.58 -0.18
N ILE A 171 10.27 1.65 -1.51
CA ILE A 171 9.42 0.74 -2.30
C ILE A 171 10.03 -0.66 -2.36
N HIS A 172 9.17 -1.67 -2.40
CA HIS A 172 9.52 -3.05 -2.69
C HIS A 172 9.34 -3.27 -4.19
N LEU A 173 10.43 -3.03 -4.94
CA LEU A 173 10.46 -3.23 -6.39
C LEU A 173 10.72 -4.70 -6.71
N ILE A 174 9.88 -5.27 -7.58
CA ILE A 174 9.94 -6.66 -8.04
C ILE A 174 10.11 -6.67 -9.56
#